data_2b49d5264211efd07e53a4b8877009de
#
_entry.id   2b49d5264211efd07e53a4b8877009de
#
_cell.length_a   1.000
_cell.length_b   1.000
_cell.length_c   1.000
_cell.angle_alpha   90.00
_cell.angle_beta   90.00
_cell.angle_gamma   90.00
#
_symmetry.space_group_name_H-M   'P 1'
#
loop_
_entity.id
_entity.type
_entity.pdbx_description
1 polymer ?
#
loop_
_entity_poly.entity_id
_entity_poly.type
_entity_poly.pdbx_seq_one_letter_code
_entity_poly.pdbx_strand_id
1 'polypeptide(L)'
;MNMKPFVINVPQAALDDLQARLAMTRFTDEVPGSGSDYGVSVEWLKRMVDYWCSGYDWRAWEARLDAHPQFTTEIDGQNIHFIHVRSAQEDALALILTHGWPGTVVEYLDVIDDLSQDFHLVIPSLPGFGFSGPTRERGWSRYRIARAWAELMKRLSYTRYGAVGNDAGSMVSPEVGRIDPERERAHEASPAVQICVAGGNRRYGVSDHHELLD
;
A
#
# COMPACT_ATOMS: atom_id res chain seq x y z
N MET A 1 13.61 12.33 -15.94
CA MET A 1 12.90 11.40 -15.05
C MET A 1 11.57 11.07 -15.69
N ASN A 2 11.20 9.80 -15.81
CA ASN A 2 10.01 9.43 -16.61
C ASN A 2 8.86 9.01 -15.66
N MET A 3 8.31 9.98 -14.89
CA MET A 3 7.04 9.80 -14.19
C MET A 3 5.91 10.13 -15.16
N LYS A 4 4.94 9.23 -15.27
CA LYS A 4 3.79 9.37 -16.15
C LYS A 4 2.51 9.42 -15.32
N PRO A 5 1.60 10.35 -15.57
CA PRO A 5 0.25 10.27 -15.01
C PRO A 5 -0.37 8.91 -15.33
N PHE A 6 -1.11 8.39 -14.38
CA PHE A 6 -1.80 7.10 -14.50
C PHE A 6 -3.28 7.30 -14.16
N VAL A 7 -4.14 6.66 -14.94
CA VAL A 7 -5.59 6.60 -14.72
C VAL A 7 -5.99 5.14 -14.84
N ILE A 8 -6.79 4.66 -13.91
CA ILE A 8 -7.29 3.29 -13.93
C ILE A 8 -8.34 3.17 -15.02
N ASN A 9 -8.18 2.19 -15.87
CA ASN A 9 -9.15 1.90 -16.94
C ASN A 9 -9.16 0.39 -17.20
N VAL A 10 -9.81 -0.35 -16.29
CA VAL A 10 -9.95 -1.79 -16.45
C VAL A 10 -10.92 -2.10 -17.59
N PRO A 11 -10.50 -2.84 -18.64
CA PRO A 11 -11.38 -3.19 -19.74
C PRO A 11 -12.63 -3.92 -19.27
N GLN A 12 -13.80 -3.64 -19.87
CA GLN A 12 -15.06 -4.31 -19.51
C GLN A 12 -14.94 -5.84 -19.65
N ALA A 13 -14.25 -6.32 -20.66
CA ALA A 13 -14.02 -7.75 -20.85
C ALA A 13 -13.32 -8.43 -19.65
N ALA A 14 -12.44 -7.71 -18.92
CA ALA A 14 -11.81 -8.25 -17.71
C ALA A 14 -12.81 -8.34 -16.55
N LEU A 15 -13.74 -7.40 -16.45
CA LEU A 15 -14.81 -7.45 -15.46
C LEU A 15 -15.82 -8.56 -15.79
N ASP A 16 -16.14 -8.75 -17.07
CA ASP A 16 -17.02 -9.82 -17.52
C ASP A 16 -16.39 -11.21 -17.27
N ASP A 17 -15.08 -11.38 -17.51
CA ASP A 17 -14.34 -12.60 -17.18
C ASP A 17 -14.35 -12.86 -15.65
N LEU A 18 -14.17 -11.81 -14.83
CA LEU A 18 -14.27 -11.92 -13.38
C LEU A 18 -15.65 -12.44 -12.97
N GLN A 19 -16.73 -11.84 -13.50
CA GLN A 19 -18.09 -12.24 -13.20
C GLN A 19 -18.36 -13.70 -13.60
N ALA A 20 -17.89 -14.13 -14.77
CA ALA A 20 -18.01 -15.51 -15.22
C ALA A 20 -17.29 -16.49 -14.28
N ARG A 21 -16.10 -16.13 -13.78
CA ARG A 21 -15.35 -16.94 -12.81
C ARG A 21 -16.03 -17.01 -11.44
N LEU A 22 -16.55 -15.89 -10.95
CA LEU A 22 -17.29 -15.84 -9.69
C LEU A 22 -18.53 -16.75 -9.73
N ALA A 23 -19.27 -16.74 -10.85
CA ALA A 23 -20.43 -17.61 -11.05
C ALA A 23 -20.07 -19.11 -11.05
N MET A 24 -18.81 -19.45 -11.37
CA MET A 24 -18.30 -20.82 -11.36
C MET A 24 -17.57 -21.19 -10.05
N THR A 25 -17.66 -20.38 -9.01
CA THR A 25 -16.94 -20.61 -7.75
C THR A 25 -17.35 -21.98 -7.15
N ARG A 26 -16.34 -22.79 -6.82
CA ARG A 26 -16.53 -24.04 -6.08
C ARG A 26 -16.00 -23.86 -4.67
N PHE A 27 -16.86 -24.12 -3.71
CA PHE A 27 -16.54 -24.03 -2.30
C PHE A 27 -16.00 -25.36 -1.79
N THR A 28 -15.10 -25.29 -0.81
CA THR A 28 -14.60 -26.48 -0.08
C THR A 28 -15.68 -27.02 0.85
N ASP A 29 -15.53 -28.27 1.26
CA ASP A 29 -16.30 -28.82 2.38
C ASP A 29 -15.81 -28.19 3.70
N GLU A 30 -16.69 -28.19 4.72
CA GLU A 30 -16.32 -27.83 6.09
C GLU A 30 -16.83 -28.91 7.05
N VAL A 31 -16.21 -28.95 8.23
CA VAL A 31 -16.66 -29.89 9.29
C VAL A 31 -18.05 -29.49 9.77
N PRO A 32 -19.04 -30.40 9.74
CA PRO A 32 -20.40 -30.09 10.18
C PRO A 32 -20.44 -29.49 11.58
N GLY A 33 -21.06 -28.31 11.71
CA GLY A 33 -21.21 -27.62 12.99
C GLY A 33 -19.98 -26.87 13.49
N SER A 34 -18.88 -26.80 12.71
CA SER A 34 -17.67 -26.07 13.11
C SER A 34 -17.80 -24.54 13.07
N GLY A 35 -18.76 -24.02 12.28
CA GLY A 35 -18.93 -22.57 12.15
C GLY A 35 -17.61 -21.86 11.81
N SER A 36 -17.13 -21.02 12.72
CA SER A 36 -15.87 -20.26 12.52
C SER A 36 -14.66 -20.84 13.29
N ASP A 37 -14.75 -22.03 13.86
CA ASP A 37 -13.68 -22.59 14.71
C ASP A 37 -12.38 -22.87 13.95
N TYR A 38 -12.47 -23.13 12.64
CA TYR A 38 -11.32 -23.38 11.76
C TYR A 38 -11.02 -22.21 10.81
N GLY A 39 -11.67 -21.07 10.99
CA GLY A 39 -11.49 -19.89 10.13
C GLY A 39 -12.81 -19.39 9.55
N VAL A 40 -12.77 -18.83 8.34
CA VAL A 40 -13.97 -18.30 7.68
C VAL A 40 -14.90 -19.43 7.29
N SER A 41 -16.18 -19.35 7.73
CA SER A 41 -17.18 -20.36 7.36
C SER A 41 -17.54 -20.30 5.87
N VAL A 42 -17.88 -21.45 5.30
CA VAL A 42 -18.31 -21.55 3.90
C VAL A 42 -19.58 -20.74 3.65
N GLU A 43 -20.47 -20.67 4.61
CA GLU A 43 -21.68 -19.84 4.52
C GLU A 43 -21.34 -18.35 4.37
N TRP A 44 -20.41 -17.84 5.19
CA TRP A 44 -19.95 -16.45 5.07
C TRP A 44 -19.29 -16.19 3.72
N LEU A 45 -18.43 -17.11 3.26
CA LEU A 45 -17.76 -17.01 1.97
C LEU A 45 -18.74 -16.98 0.80
N LYS A 46 -19.80 -17.81 0.85
CA LYS A 46 -20.88 -17.78 -0.15
C LYS A 46 -21.54 -16.40 -0.20
N ARG A 47 -21.90 -15.82 0.94
CA ARG A 47 -22.49 -14.47 0.99
C ARG A 47 -21.56 -13.41 0.39
N MET A 48 -20.24 -13.52 0.63
CA MET A 48 -19.26 -12.59 0.05
C MET A 48 -19.13 -12.74 -1.47
N VAL A 49 -19.15 -13.98 -1.97
CA VAL A 49 -19.14 -14.23 -3.43
C VAL A 49 -20.43 -13.74 -4.07
N ASP A 50 -21.59 -13.97 -3.46
CA ASP A 50 -22.88 -13.47 -3.93
C ASP A 50 -22.90 -11.94 -3.98
N TYR A 51 -22.38 -11.27 -2.95
CA TYR A 51 -22.22 -9.83 -2.95
C TYR A 51 -21.28 -9.37 -4.07
N TRP A 52 -20.15 -10.05 -4.27
CA TRP A 52 -19.21 -9.69 -5.32
C TRP A 52 -19.81 -9.87 -6.72
N CYS A 53 -20.68 -10.87 -6.90
CA CYS A 53 -21.41 -11.07 -8.16
C CYS A 53 -22.47 -10.01 -8.44
N SER A 54 -23.17 -9.52 -7.42
CA SER A 54 -24.42 -8.75 -7.62
C SER A 54 -24.44 -7.36 -7.01
N GLY A 55 -23.65 -7.11 -5.97
CA GLY A 55 -23.67 -5.86 -5.20
C GLY A 55 -22.40 -5.02 -5.28
N TYR A 56 -21.28 -5.61 -5.74
CA TYR A 56 -20.01 -4.92 -5.83
C TYR A 56 -19.89 -4.17 -7.14
N ASP A 57 -19.65 -2.86 -7.07
CA ASP A 57 -19.46 -1.99 -8.23
C ASP A 57 -17.98 -1.59 -8.36
N TRP A 58 -17.27 -2.26 -9.28
CA TRP A 58 -15.88 -1.92 -9.59
C TRP A 58 -15.74 -0.48 -10.10
N ARG A 59 -16.69 0.02 -10.90
CA ARG A 59 -16.57 1.36 -11.48
C ARG A 59 -16.63 2.45 -10.41
N ALA A 60 -17.39 2.23 -9.35
CA ALA A 60 -17.42 3.13 -8.19
C ALA A 60 -16.04 3.15 -7.49
N TRP A 61 -15.40 1.99 -7.32
CA TRP A 61 -14.06 1.91 -6.73
C TRP A 61 -12.96 2.47 -7.63
N GLU A 62 -13.04 2.23 -8.94
CA GLU A 62 -12.17 2.82 -9.95
C GLU A 62 -12.23 4.35 -9.89
N ALA A 63 -13.45 4.92 -9.89
CA ALA A 63 -13.66 6.36 -9.76
C ALA A 63 -13.14 6.92 -8.42
N ARG A 64 -13.30 6.17 -7.32
CA ARG A 64 -12.80 6.56 -6.00
C ARG A 64 -11.26 6.60 -5.95
N LEU A 65 -10.60 5.62 -6.56
CA LEU A 65 -9.14 5.60 -6.69
C LEU A 65 -8.65 6.75 -7.58
N ASP A 66 -9.33 6.99 -8.71
CA ASP A 66 -8.96 8.04 -9.67
C ASP A 66 -9.28 9.46 -9.19
N ALA A 67 -9.97 9.62 -8.06
CA ALA A 67 -10.13 10.91 -7.40
C ALA A 67 -8.79 11.46 -6.87
N HIS A 68 -7.78 10.61 -6.69
CA HIS A 68 -6.45 11.00 -6.24
C HIS A 68 -5.44 10.94 -7.40
N PRO A 69 -4.49 11.89 -7.47
CA PRO A 69 -3.46 11.88 -8.51
C PRO A 69 -2.60 10.62 -8.44
N GLN A 70 -2.53 9.87 -9.54
CA GLN A 70 -1.79 8.62 -9.65
C GLN A 70 -0.71 8.72 -10.73
N PHE A 71 0.37 7.98 -10.53
CA PHE A 71 1.52 7.99 -11.41
C PHE A 71 2.13 6.61 -11.55
N THR A 72 2.89 6.43 -12.63
CA THR A 72 3.80 5.30 -12.80
C THR A 72 5.20 5.78 -13.12
N THR A 73 6.19 5.02 -12.66
CA THR A 73 7.60 5.20 -13.03
C THR A 73 8.31 3.86 -13.07
N GLU A 74 9.38 3.74 -13.82
CA GLU A 74 10.20 2.53 -13.80
C GLU A 74 11.36 2.70 -12.82
N ILE A 75 11.51 1.77 -11.88
CA ILE A 75 12.63 1.71 -10.92
C ILE A 75 13.18 0.29 -10.95
N ASP A 76 14.49 0.18 -11.18
CA ASP A 76 15.20 -1.11 -11.21
C ASP A 76 14.52 -2.14 -12.15
N GLY A 77 14.12 -1.68 -13.34
CA GLY A 77 13.45 -2.48 -14.37
C GLY A 77 11.99 -2.87 -14.08
N GLN A 78 11.44 -2.43 -12.95
CA GLN A 78 10.07 -2.70 -12.54
C GLN A 78 9.18 -1.45 -12.66
N ASN A 79 7.99 -1.62 -13.23
CA ASN A 79 6.97 -0.57 -13.16
C ASN A 79 6.49 -0.40 -11.72
N ILE A 80 6.51 0.82 -11.23
CA ILE A 80 6.00 1.21 -9.91
C ILE A 80 4.86 2.19 -10.10
N HIS A 81 3.68 1.79 -9.68
CA HIS A 81 2.51 2.64 -9.57
C HIS A 81 2.46 3.25 -8.17
N PHE A 82 2.00 4.49 -8.06
CA PHE A 82 1.80 5.15 -6.76
C PHE A 82 0.76 6.27 -6.84
N ILE A 83 0.05 6.48 -5.74
CA ILE A 83 -0.75 7.67 -5.49
C ILE A 83 0.20 8.73 -4.90
N HIS A 84 0.08 9.98 -5.35
CA HIS A 84 0.87 11.08 -4.81
C HIS A 84 -0.01 12.29 -4.57
N VAL A 85 -0.31 12.55 -3.30
CA VAL A 85 -1.12 13.70 -2.87
C VAL A 85 -0.23 14.67 -2.11
N ARG A 86 -0.25 15.93 -2.53
CA ARG A 86 0.53 16.99 -1.88
C ARG A 86 -0.36 17.78 -0.93
N SER A 87 0.12 18.00 0.29
CA SER A 87 -0.46 18.98 1.19
C SER A 87 -0.43 20.38 0.58
N ALA A 88 -1.36 21.23 0.98
CA ALA A 88 -1.33 22.66 0.68
C ALA A 88 -0.16 23.37 1.39
N GLN A 89 0.39 22.78 2.45
CA GLN A 89 1.59 23.27 3.15
C GLN A 89 2.83 22.83 2.35
N GLU A 90 3.55 23.78 1.76
CA GLU A 90 4.68 23.49 0.86
C GLU A 90 5.83 22.76 1.56
N ASP A 91 6.05 23.02 2.85
CA ASP A 91 7.09 22.45 3.70
C ASP A 91 6.63 21.23 4.51
N ALA A 92 5.43 20.72 4.24
CA ALA A 92 4.89 19.52 4.89
C ALA A 92 5.87 18.34 4.78
N LEU A 93 5.99 17.57 5.85
CA LEU A 93 6.77 16.33 5.82
C LEU A 93 6.12 15.34 4.84
N ALA A 94 6.92 14.72 4.00
CA ALA A 94 6.43 13.65 3.14
C ALA A 94 6.34 12.33 3.92
N LEU A 95 5.29 11.54 3.65
CA LEU A 95 5.14 10.18 4.15
C LEU A 95 5.06 9.21 2.97
N ILE A 96 5.85 8.14 3.02
CA ILE A 96 5.67 6.99 2.15
C ILE A 96 4.91 5.89 2.90
N LEU A 97 3.73 5.50 2.38
CA LEU A 97 2.81 4.55 3.02
C LEU A 97 2.81 3.24 2.25
N THR A 98 3.29 2.16 2.89
CA THR A 98 3.45 0.85 2.25
C THR A 98 2.41 -0.13 2.76
N HIS A 99 1.55 -0.62 1.85
CA HIS A 99 0.49 -1.58 2.17
C HIS A 99 1.00 -2.99 2.45
N GLY A 100 0.12 -3.84 2.98
CA GLY A 100 0.39 -5.23 3.32
C GLY A 100 0.01 -6.24 2.24
N TRP A 101 0.15 -7.52 2.57
CA TRP A 101 -0.28 -8.64 1.74
C TRP A 101 -1.51 -9.32 2.40
N PRO A 102 -2.55 -9.65 1.64
CA PRO A 102 -2.78 -9.50 0.20
C PRO A 102 -3.39 -8.14 -0.19
N GLY A 103 -3.10 -7.08 0.55
CA GLY A 103 -3.68 -5.75 0.41
C GLY A 103 -3.22 -4.99 -0.83
N THR A 104 -3.67 -3.75 -0.92
CA THR A 104 -3.34 -2.79 -1.98
C THR A 104 -3.36 -1.37 -1.42
N VAL A 105 -3.08 -0.36 -2.26
CA VAL A 105 -3.20 1.06 -1.89
C VAL A 105 -4.60 1.47 -1.39
N VAL A 106 -5.63 0.64 -1.63
CA VAL A 106 -7.00 0.83 -1.12
C VAL A 106 -7.05 0.91 0.40
N GLU A 107 -6.10 0.26 1.11
CA GLU A 107 -6.01 0.31 2.58
C GLU A 107 -5.90 1.75 3.14
N TYR A 108 -5.36 2.67 2.34
CA TYR A 108 -5.10 4.04 2.76
C TYR A 108 -6.13 5.06 2.27
N LEU A 109 -7.09 4.68 1.40
CA LEU A 109 -8.02 5.64 0.81
C LEU A 109 -8.81 6.45 1.82
N ASP A 110 -9.19 5.83 2.95
CA ASP A 110 -10.00 6.49 3.98
C ASP A 110 -9.21 7.50 4.84
N VAL A 111 -7.88 7.49 4.76
CA VAL A 111 -7.02 8.38 5.56
C VAL A 111 -6.30 9.44 4.72
N ILE A 112 -6.41 9.38 3.38
CA ILE A 112 -5.71 10.31 2.49
C ILE A 112 -6.13 11.77 2.78
N ASP A 113 -7.42 12.04 2.83
CA ASP A 113 -7.93 13.40 2.98
C ASP A 113 -7.52 14.02 4.33
N ASP A 114 -7.54 13.24 5.40
CA ASP A 114 -7.12 13.69 6.73
C ASP A 114 -5.61 13.91 6.80
N LEU A 115 -4.82 12.93 6.34
CA LEU A 115 -3.36 13.02 6.41
C LEU A 115 -2.79 14.08 5.46
N SER A 116 -3.41 14.30 4.30
CA SER A 116 -2.92 15.27 3.32
C SER A 116 -3.06 16.73 3.77
N GLN A 117 -3.76 17.01 4.87
CA GLN A 117 -3.81 18.33 5.46
C GLN A 117 -2.42 18.74 6.01
N ASP A 118 -1.69 17.78 6.58
CA ASP A 118 -0.42 18.03 7.28
C ASP A 118 0.80 17.39 6.61
N PHE A 119 0.59 16.42 5.69
CA PHE A 119 1.66 15.64 5.07
C PHE A 119 1.52 15.56 3.55
N HIS A 120 2.64 15.53 2.84
CA HIS A 120 2.65 15.02 1.46
C HIS A 120 2.61 13.49 1.52
N LEU A 121 1.76 12.86 0.71
CA LEU A 121 1.56 11.41 0.74
C LEU A 121 2.08 10.77 -0.54
N VAL A 122 2.87 9.71 -0.39
CA VAL A 122 3.31 8.82 -1.48
C VAL A 122 2.89 7.40 -1.10
N ILE A 123 1.98 6.81 -1.86
CA ILE A 123 1.36 5.52 -1.54
C ILE A 123 1.62 4.56 -2.71
N PRO A 124 2.78 3.87 -2.73
CA PRO A 124 3.11 2.97 -3.82
C PRO A 124 2.39 1.63 -3.72
N SER A 125 2.01 1.07 -4.87
CA SER A 125 1.69 -0.34 -4.99
C SER A 125 2.97 -1.17 -4.94
N LEU A 126 3.02 -2.18 -4.07
CA LEU A 126 4.15 -3.11 -4.01
C LEU A 126 4.45 -3.75 -5.38
N PRO A 127 5.71 -4.02 -5.72
CA PRO A 127 6.06 -4.79 -6.90
C PRO A 127 5.35 -6.15 -6.92
N GLY A 128 4.63 -6.45 -7.99
CA GLY A 128 3.80 -7.64 -8.10
C GLY A 128 2.34 -7.47 -7.67
N PHE A 129 1.97 -6.28 -7.17
CA PHE A 129 0.62 -5.97 -6.67
C PHE A 129 0.00 -4.79 -7.38
N GLY A 130 -1.33 -4.75 -7.39
CA GLY A 130 -2.10 -3.66 -7.92
C GLY A 130 -1.64 -3.24 -9.33
N PHE A 131 -1.45 -1.95 -9.53
CA PHE A 131 -1.06 -1.41 -10.83
C PHE A 131 0.47 -1.32 -11.05
N SER A 132 1.30 -1.77 -10.09
CA SER A 132 2.72 -1.98 -10.33
C SER A 132 2.97 -3.16 -11.28
N GLY A 133 1.96 -4.02 -11.44
CA GLY A 133 2.00 -5.17 -12.34
C GLY A 133 2.93 -6.29 -11.86
N PRO A 134 3.02 -7.39 -12.61
CA PRO A 134 3.81 -8.54 -12.24
C PRO A 134 5.30 -8.20 -12.20
N THR A 135 6.01 -8.80 -11.24
CA THR A 135 7.47 -8.70 -11.19
C THR A 135 8.11 -9.41 -12.37
N ARG A 136 9.09 -8.77 -13.00
CA ARG A 136 9.79 -9.31 -14.17
C ARG A 136 11.02 -10.14 -13.81
N GLU A 137 11.52 -9.96 -12.59
CA GLU A 137 12.72 -10.60 -12.08
C GLU A 137 12.52 -11.14 -10.67
N ARG A 138 13.37 -12.09 -10.29
CA ARG A 138 13.45 -12.62 -8.93
C ARG A 138 14.07 -11.60 -7.97
N GLY A 139 13.83 -11.78 -6.66
CA GLY A 139 14.55 -11.07 -5.62
C GLY A 139 13.91 -9.75 -5.19
N TRP A 140 12.63 -9.52 -5.47
CA TRP A 140 11.87 -8.41 -4.91
C TRP A 140 11.58 -8.64 -3.42
N SER A 141 12.67 -8.69 -2.63
CA SER A 141 12.61 -8.76 -1.17
C SER A 141 12.38 -7.38 -0.55
N ARG A 142 12.07 -7.34 0.76
CA ARG A 142 11.94 -6.08 1.52
C ARG A 142 13.10 -5.11 1.28
N TYR A 143 14.32 -5.62 1.16
CA TYR A 143 15.52 -4.79 0.92
C TYR A 143 15.52 -4.15 -0.48
N ARG A 144 15.09 -4.87 -1.51
CA ARG A 144 15.01 -4.35 -2.87
C ARG A 144 13.86 -3.35 -2.98
N ILE A 145 12.72 -3.62 -2.34
CA ILE A 145 11.57 -2.72 -2.27
C ILE A 145 11.97 -1.43 -1.54
N ALA A 146 12.65 -1.51 -0.40
CA ALA A 146 13.11 -0.34 0.33
C ALA A 146 14.05 0.55 -0.50
N ARG A 147 14.98 -0.03 -1.27
CA ARG A 147 15.79 0.73 -2.22
C ARG A 147 14.97 1.43 -3.30
N ALA A 148 13.94 0.73 -3.80
CA ALA A 148 13.03 1.33 -4.78
C ALA A 148 12.24 2.50 -4.18
N TRP A 149 11.81 2.41 -2.92
CA TRP A 149 11.13 3.49 -2.21
C TRP A 149 12.05 4.69 -1.98
N ALA A 150 13.28 4.48 -1.53
CA ALA A 150 14.26 5.55 -1.38
C ALA A 150 14.53 6.24 -2.74
N GLU A 151 14.64 5.50 -3.83
CA GLU A 151 14.78 6.06 -5.17
C GLU A 151 13.52 6.81 -5.61
N LEU A 152 12.32 6.30 -5.29
CA LEU A 152 11.05 7.00 -5.58
C LEU A 152 10.98 8.35 -4.87
N MET A 153 11.27 8.39 -3.57
CA MET A 153 11.28 9.62 -2.78
C MET A 153 12.33 10.61 -3.29
N LYS A 154 13.49 10.12 -3.70
CA LYS A 154 14.51 10.94 -4.36
C LYS A 154 14.01 11.55 -5.67
N ARG A 155 13.34 10.78 -6.52
CA ARG A 155 12.77 11.27 -7.79
C ARG A 155 11.70 12.33 -7.58
N LEU A 156 10.95 12.23 -6.49
CA LEU A 156 9.95 13.23 -6.08
C LEU A 156 10.58 14.44 -5.39
N SER A 157 11.93 14.48 -5.27
CA SER A 157 12.70 15.56 -4.64
C SER A 157 12.45 15.72 -3.14
N TYR A 158 11.97 14.67 -2.47
CA TYR A 158 11.87 14.67 -1.02
C TYR A 158 13.24 14.40 -0.39
N THR A 159 13.77 15.38 0.35
CA THR A 159 15.04 15.29 1.06
C THR A 159 14.87 14.78 2.48
N ARG A 160 13.65 14.83 3.02
CA ARG A 160 13.25 14.34 4.33
C ARG A 160 11.86 13.75 4.24
N TYR A 161 11.65 12.55 4.81
CA TYR A 161 10.36 11.88 4.78
C TYR A 161 10.25 10.83 5.89
N GLY A 162 9.03 10.47 6.26
CA GLY A 162 8.72 9.34 7.13
C GLY A 162 8.29 8.12 6.31
N ALA A 163 8.58 6.91 6.80
CA ALA A 163 8.12 5.66 6.21
C ALA A 163 7.12 4.97 7.16
N VAL A 164 5.95 4.66 6.63
CA VAL A 164 4.85 4.00 7.35
C VAL A 164 4.51 2.71 6.63
N GLY A 165 4.15 1.66 7.37
CA GLY A 165 3.72 0.42 6.76
C GLY A 165 3.07 -0.51 7.76
N ASN A 166 2.18 -1.35 7.26
CA ASN A 166 1.53 -2.43 7.99
C ASN A 166 1.87 -3.77 7.36
N ASP A 167 1.78 -4.87 8.09
CA ASP A 167 2.06 -6.23 7.60
C ASP A 167 3.38 -6.31 6.81
N ALA A 168 3.38 -6.65 5.51
CA ALA A 168 4.58 -6.64 4.67
C ALA A 168 5.24 -5.26 4.62
N GLY A 169 4.46 -4.18 4.62
CA GLY A 169 4.96 -2.81 4.68
C GLY A 169 5.72 -2.52 5.97
N SER A 170 5.33 -3.12 7.10
CA SER A 170 6.05 -2.97 8.37
C SER A 170 7.47 -3.55 8.35
N MET A 171 7.75 -4.47 7.42
CA MET A 171 9.09 -4.99 7.19
C MET A 171 9.91 -4.16 6.20
N VAL A 172 9.22 -3.42 5.30
CA VAL A 172 9.86 -2.56 4.29
C VAL A 172 10.25 -1.21 4.89
N SER A 173 9.36 -0.59 5.68
CA SER A 173 9.56 0.76 6.20
C SER A 173 10.83 0.92 7.05
N PRO A 174 11.19 0.00 7.97
CA PRO A 174 12.47 0.06 8.68
C PRO A 174 13.69 -0.01 7.77
N GLU A 175 13.58 -0.78 6.68
CA GLU A 175 14.70 -0.90 5.74
C GLU A 175 14.87 0.36 4.90
N VAL A 176 13.82 1.13 4.64
CA VAL A 176 13.93 2.44 3.99
C VAL A 176 14.80 3.36 4.83
N GLY A 177 14.56 3.44 6.14
CA GLY A 177 15.37 4.24 7.05
C GLY A 177 16.84 3.79 7.13
N ARG A 178 17.11 2.47 7.06
CA ARG A 178 18.49 1.96 7.05
C ARG A 178 19.25 2.23 5.76
N ILE A 179 18.54 2.33 4.64
CA ILE A 179 19.14 2.48 3.30
C ILE A 179 19.44 3.95 2.99
N ASP A 180 18.66 4.87 3.51
CA ASP A 180 18.79 6.31 3.23
C ASP A 180 19.13 7.15 4.49
N PRO A 181 20.18 6.79 5.25
CA PRO A 181 20.51 7.45 6.52
C PRO A 181 21.02 8.87 6.35
N GLU A 182 21.52 9.25 5.16
CA GLU A 182 22.01 10.62 4.93
C GLU A 182 20.88 11.65 4.86
N ARG A 183 19.68 11.21 4.50
CA ARG A 183 18.48 12.04 4.53
C ARG A 183 17.84 12.10 5.91
N GLU A 184 18.17 11.14 6.79
CA GLU A 184 17.91 11.23 8.22
C GLU A 184 18.85 12.23 8.92
N ARG A 185 20.11 12.36 8.48
CA ARG A 185 21.15 13.18 9.11
C ARG A 185 21.11 14.66 8.74
N ALA A 186 20.31 15.08 7.77
CA ALA A 186 20.29 16.47 7.32
C ALA A 186 19.72 17.48 8.35
N HIS A 187 19.27 17.02 9.53
CA HIS A 187 18.89 17.90 10.64
C HIS A 187 19.18 17.28 12.00
N GLU A 188 20.01 17.96 12.80
CA GLU A 188 20.31 17.64 14.22
C GLU A 188 19.10 17.81 15.16
N ALA A 189 17.86 17.79 14.73
CA ALA A 189 16.71 18.10 15.55
C ALA A 189 15.40 17.34 15.31
N SER A 190 15.40 16.16 14.64
CA SER A 190 14.25 15.25 14.77
C SER A 190 14.59 13.86 14.24
N PRO A 191 14.40 12.81 15.04
CA PRO A 191 14.48 11.44 14.53
C PRO A 191 13.42 11.25 13.44
N ALA A 192 13.75 10.54 12.37
CA ALA A 192 12.77 10.09 11.41
C ALA A 192 11.70 9.32 12.17
N VAL A 193 10.44 9.78 12.10
CA VAL A 193 9.34 9.11 12.77
C VAL A 193 9.04 7.84 11.99
N GLN A 194 9.58 6.73 12.44
CA GLN A 194 9.25 5.42 11.95
C GLN A 194 7.95 4.97 12.61
N ILE A 195 6.81 5.16 11.94
CA ILE A 195 5.53 4.65 12.42
C ILE A 195 5.36 3.26 11.82
N CYS A 196 5.87 2.24 12.49
CA CYS A 196 5.51 0.86 12.20
C CYS A 196 4.17 0.56 12.87
N VAL A 197 3.09 0.47 12.10
CA VAL A 197 1.82 -0.06 12.60
C VAL A 197 1.84 -1.57 12.41
N ALA A 198 2.25 -2.31 13.44
CA ALA A 198 2.02 -3.74 13.49
C ALA A 198 0.51 -3.98 13.66
N GLY A 199 -0.10 -4.81 12.79
CA GLY A 199 -1.51 -5.17 12.87
C GLY A 199 -1.84 -5.80 14.21
N GLY A 200 -2.72 -5.14 14.96
CA GLY A 200 -3.24 -5.56 16.26
C GLY A 200 -3.71 -4.35 17.04
N ASN A 201 -4.86 -4.45 17.67
CA ASN A 201 -5.64 -3.43 18.38
C ASN A 201 -4.89 -2.70 19.52
N ARG A 202 -3.68 -2.19 19.28
CA ARG A 202 -2.93 -1.37 20.24
C ARG A 202 -2.62 -0.01 19.62
N ARG A 203 -3.10 1.03 20.28
CA ARG A 203 -2.65 2.40 20.03
C ARG A 203 -1.20 2.50 20.52
N TYR A 204 -0.25 2.67 19.61
CA TYR A 204 1.11 3.02 19.98
C TYR A 204 1.25 4.53 19.92
N GLY A 205 1.54 5.12 21.08
CA GLY A 205 2.03 6.50 21.15
C GLY A 205 3.43 6.59 20.54
N VAL A 206 3.79 7.77 20.08
CA VAL A 206 5.17 8.09 19.68
C VAL A 206 6.04 7.86 20.92
N SER A 207 6.87 6.82 20.91
CA SER A 207 7.86 6.58 21.96
C SER A 207 9.24 6.91 21.43
N ASP A 208 10.00 7.72 22.20
CA ASP A 208 11.41 7.99 21.97
C ASP A 208 12.20 6.68 21.91
N HIS A 209 12.97 6.48 20.84
CA HIS A 209 13.65 5.24 20.45
C HIS A 209 14.87 4.86 21.32
N HIS A 210 14.97 5.31 22.57
CA HIS A 210 16.08 4.93 23.45
C HIS A 210 15.84 3.68 24.31
N GLU A 211 14.65 3.08 24.34
CA GLU A 211 14.34 1.96 25.22
C GLU A 211 14.06 0.60 24.55
N LEU A 212 14.31 0.44 23.25
CA LEU A 212 14.03 -0.81 22.54
C LEU A 212 15.28 -1.57 22.04
N LEU A 213 16.47 -1.26 22.59
CA LEU A 213 17.72 -1.96 22.25
C LEU A 213 18.45 -2.57 23.47
N ASP A 214 17.75 -2.87 24.57
CA ASP A 214 18.25 -3.74 25.63
C ASP A 214 17.51 -5.08 25.67
#